data_db21081c6c8dfd0fcd2da8cf2624918d
#
_entry.id   db21081c6c8dfd0fcd2da8cf2624918d
#
_cell.length_a   1.000
_cell.length_b   1.000
_cell.length_c   1.000
_cell.angle_alpha   90.00
_cell.angle_beta   90.00
_cell.angle_gamma   90.00
#
_symmetry.space_group_name_H-M   'P 1'
#
loop_
_entity.id
_entity.type
_entity.pdbx_description
1 polymer ?
#
loop_
_entity_poly.entity_id
_entity_poly.type
_entity_poly.pdbx_seq_one_letter_code
_entity_poly.pdbx_strand_id
1 'polypeptide(L)'
;MTRIGLLSDTHAFWDDKYLKYFENCDEIWHAGDIGSVEVARKLSAFRSFRAVYGNIDGQDIRRLYPQTNRFTVDGAEVLIKHIGGYPGNYDPSIRGSLLVKPPQLFISGHSHILKVKYDKTLDMLHINPGAAGISGFHKVRTLVRFCIDNGEFKDLEVIELADKL
;
A
#
# COMPACT_ATOMS: atom_id res chain seq x y z
N MET A 1 9.57 -13.04 -11.77
CA MET A 1 9.16 -11.63 -11.62
C MET A 1 7.69 -11.56 -11.24
N THR A 2 7.38 -10.78 -10.22
CA THR A 2 6.01 -10.59 -9.72
C THR A 2 5.59 -9.14 -9.90
N ARG A 3 4.44 -8.91 -10.52
CA ARG A 3 3.90 -7.57 -10.78
C ARG A 3 2.91 -7.21 -9.70
N ILE A 4 3.12 -6.05 -9.08
CA ILE A 4 2.35 -5.61 -7.91
C ILE A 4 1.55 -4.35 -8.23
N GLY A 5 0.27 -4.37 -7.90
CA GLY A 5 -0.57 -3.19 -7.85
C GLY A 5 -0.74 -2.76 -6.39
N LEU A 6 -0.44 -1.49 -6.10
CA LEU A 6 -0.48 -0.96 -4.75
C LEU A 6 -1.42 0.23 -4.67
N LEU A 7 -2.33 0.19 -3.69
CA LEU A 7 -3.24 1.31 -3.41
C LEU A 7 -3.47 1.44 -1.92
N SER A 8 -4.01 2.58 -1.52
CA SER A 8 -4.33 2.87 -0.12
C SER A 8 -5.47 3.89 -0.03
N ASP A 9 -6.09 3.94 1.15
CA ASP A 9 -7.01 5.02 1.50
C ASP A 9 -8.14 5.17 0.49
N THR A 10 -8.80 4.05 0.18
CA THR A 10 -9.98 4.04 -0.68
C THR A 10 -11.20 4.61 0.03
N HIS A 11 -11.26 4.51 1.37
CA HIS A 11 -12.36 5.04 2.18
C HIS A 11 -13.74 4.68 1.61
N ALA A 12 -13.94 3.39 1.31
CA ALA A 12 -15.16 2.84 0.74
C ALA A 12 -15.48 3.28 -0.69
N PHE A 13 -14.62 4.10 -1.29
CA PHE A 13 -14.84 4.55 -2.67
C PHE A 13 -14.36 3.50 -3.66
N TRP A 14 -15.27 3.05 -4.53
CA TRP A 14 -14.93 2.11 -5.60
C TRP A 14 -14.79 2.84 -6.94
N ASP A 15 -13.78 2.46 -7.70
CA ASP A 15 -13.55 2.95 -9.06
C ASP A 15 -13.11 1.74 -9.91
N ASP A 16 -13.85 1.44 -10.96
CA ASP A 16 -13.51 0.33 -11.86
C ASP A 16 -12.12 0.48 -12.47
N LYS A 17 -11.57 1.69 -12.49
CA LYS A 17 -10.22 1.96 -12.98
C LYS A 17 -9.16 1.25 -12.14
N TYR A 18 -9.44 0.92 -10.88
CA TYR A 18 -8.50 0.12 -10.08
C TYR A 18 -8.19 -1.20 -10.80
N LEU A 19 -9.21 -1.89 -11.27
CA LEU A 19 -9.04 -3.17 -11.95
C LEU A 19 -8.39 -2.98 -13.33
N LYS A 20 -8.74 -1.92 -14.03
CA LYS A 20 -8.16 -1.62 -15.33
C LYS A 20 -6.64 -1.43 -15.25
N TYR A 21 -6.18 -0.64 -14.28
CA TYR A 21 -4.75 -0.37 -14.14
C TYR A 21 -3.99 -1.54 -13.54
N PHE A 22 -4.67 -2.43 -12.82
CA PHE A 22 -4.06 -3.61 -12.20
C PHE A 22 -4.30 -4.90 -12.99
N GLU A 23 -4.80 -4.82 -14.22
CA GLU A 23 -5.15 -6.00 -15.02
C GLU A 23 -3.97 -6.93 -15.29
N ASN A 24 -2.76 -6.39 -15.39
CA ASN A 24 -1.54 -7.16 -15.60
C ASN A 24 -0.75 -7.45 -14.32
N CYS A 25 -1.30 -7.10 -13.16
CA CYS A 25 -0.65 -7.39 -11.89
C CYS A 25 -0.95 -8.81 -11.42
N ASP A 26 0.02 -9.41 -10.76
CA ASP A 26 -0.13 -10.73 -10.16
C ASP A 26 -0.75 -10.65 -8.77
N GLU A 27 -0.43 -9.60 -8.03
CA GLU A 27 -0.97 -9.34 -6.70
C GLU A 27 -1.40 -7.88 -6.56
N ILE A 28 -2.39 -7.67 -5.70
CA ILE A 28 -2.84 -6.33 -5.30
C ILE A 28 -2.64 -6.20 -3.80
N TRP A 29 -1.99 -5.10 -3.39
CA TRP A 29 -1.75 -4.79 -1.98
C TRP A 29 -2.46 -3.50 -1.59
N HIS A 30 -3.10 -3.51 -0.41
CA HIS A 30 -3.82 -2.34 0.11
C HIS A 30 -3.24 -1.94 1.46
N ALA A 31 -2.83 -0.68 1.58
CA ALA A 31 -2.13 -0.18 2.76
C ALA A 31 -3.07 0.40 3.83
N GLY A 32 -4.37 0.07 3.82
CA GLY A 32 -5.29 0.40 4.90
C GLY A 32 -6.26 1.54 4.60
N ASP A 33 -7.20 1.73 5.50
CA ASP A 33 -8.37 2.60 5.31
C ASP A 33 -9.14 2.18 4.06
N ILE A 34 -9.48 0.89 4.04
CA ILE A 34 -10.24 0.27 2.96
C ILE A 34 -11.65 0.86 2.94
N GLY A 35 -12.27 0.95 4.10
CA GLY A 35 -13.55 1.61 4.31
C GLY A 35 -14.76 0.71 4.17
N SER A 36 -14.71 -0.32 3.33
CA SER A 36 -15.80 -1.28 3.20
C SER A 36 -15.29 -2.66 2.80
N VAL A 37 -15.99 -3.69 3.27
CA VAL A 37 -15.73 -5.08 2.87
C VAL A 37 -15.93 -5.27 1.37
N GLU A 38 -16.84 -4.52 0.77
CA GLU A 38 -17.13 -4.62 -0.66
C GLU A 38 -15.92 -4.25 -1.52
N VAL A 39 -15.18 -3.21 -1.16
CA VAL A 39 -13.94 -2.84 -1.86
C VAL A 39 -12.93 -3.97 -1.77
N ALA A 40 -12.72 -4.50 -0.56
CA ALA A 40 -11.79 -5.62 -0.36
C ALA A 40 -12.20 -6.86 -1.14
N ARG A 41 -13.51 -7.15 -1.16
CA ARG A 41 -14.04 -8.31 -1.89
C ARG A 41 -13.79 -8.20 -3.38
N LYS A 42 -14.02 -7.03 -3.98
CA LYS A 42 -13.80 -6.81 -5.41
C LYS A 42 -12.33 -6.94 -5.78
N LEU A 43 -11.44 -6.40 -4.97
CA LEU A 43 -10.01 -6.50 -5.20
C LEU A 43 -9.51 -7.94 -5.04
N SER A 44 -9.92 -8.63 -3.97
CA SER A 44 -9.48 -10.00 -3.69
C SER A 44 -10.04 -11.02 -4.68
N ALA A 45 -11.21 -10.75 -5.25
CA ALA A 45 -11.77 -11.60 -6.30
C ALA A 45 -11.02 -11.45 -7.63
N PHE A 46 -10.37 -10.32 -7.86
CA PHE A 46 -9.70 -10.03 -9.12
C PHE A 46 -8.28 -10.60 -9.17
N ARG A 47 -7.50 -10.44 -8.11
CA ARG A 47 -6.12 -10.95 -8.02
C ARG A 47 -5.83 -11.38 -6.58
N SER A 48 -4.74 -12.11 -6.39
CA SER A 48 -4.20 -12.40 -5.06
C SER A 48 -4.06 -11.10 -4.29
N PHE A 49 -4.59 -11.05 -3.07
CA PHE A 49 -4.77 -9.79 -2.33
C PHE A 49 -4.14 -9.85 -0.95
N ARG A 50 -3.33 -8.83 -0.63
CA ARG A 50 -2.78 -8.64 0.71
C ARG A 50 -3.16 -7.25 1.19
N ALA A 51 -3.51 -7.13 2.47
CA ALA A 51 -3.94 -5.85 3.00
C ALA A 51 -3.64 -5.75 4.49
N VAL A 52 -3.66 -4.52 4.99
CA VAL A 52 -3.75 -4.21 6.40
C VAL A 52 -5.01 -3.37 6.62
N TYR A 53 -5.50 -3.32 7.86
CA TYR A 53 -6.54 -2.36 8.18
C TYR A 53 -5.93 -1.02 8.59
N GLY A 54 -6.69 0.05 8.40
CA GLY A 54 -6.32 1.39 8.82
C GLY A 54 -7.16 1.87 9.99
N ASN A 55 -6.93 3.11 10.40
CA ASN A 55 -7.59 3.68 11.58
C ASN A 55 -9.09 3.87 11.42
N ILE A 56 -9.60 4.05 10.19
CA ILE A 56 -11.06 4.21 9.98
C ILE A 56 -11.77 2.86 9.79
N ASP A 57 -11.02 1.78 9.63
CA ASP A 57 -11.62 0.48 9.36
C ASP A 57 -12.28 -0.12 10.61
N GLY A 58 -13.49 -0.63 10.43
CA GLY A 58 -14.28 -1.23 11.50
C GLY A 58 -13.98 -2.71 11.70
N GLN A 59 -14.77 -3.36 12.59
CA GLN A 59 -14.53 -4.74 12.99
C GLN A 59 -14.67 -5.74 11.86
N ASP A 60 -15.52 -5.48 10.89
CA ASP A 60 -15.70 -6.34 9.72
C ASP A 60 -14.41 -6.48 8.91
N ILE A 61 -13.68 -5.38 8.71
CA ILE A 61 -12.40 -5.38 8.00
C ILE A 61 -11.27 -5.87 8.90
N ARG A 62 -11.25 -5.46 10.16
CA ARG A 62 -10.20 -5.86 11.11
C ARG A 62 -10.17 -7.36 11.38
N ARG A 63 -11.30 -8.05 11.21
CA ARG A 63 -11.35 -9.51 11.31
C ARG A 63 -10.73 -10.20 10.10
N LEU A 64 -10.69 -9.55 8.96
CA LEU A 64 -10.20 -10.12 7.70
C LEU A 64 -8.71 -9.85 7.48
N TYR A 65 -8.21 -8.72 7.95
CA TYR A 65 -6.85 -8.26 7.67
C TYR A 65 -6.15 -7.79 8.94
N PRO A 66 -4.81 -8.01 9.04
CA PRO A 66 -4.04 -7.60 10.22
C PRO A 66 -3.76 -6.09 10.21
N GLN A 67 -3.32 -5.58 11.35
CA GLN A 67 -2.82 -4.21 11.46
C GLN A 67 -1.48 -4.04 10.75
N THR A 68 -0.62 -5.06 10.84
CA THR A 68 0.71 -5.09 10.26
C THR A 68 0.86 -6.40 9.49
N ASN A 69 1.40 -6.33 8.29
CA ASN A 69 1.59 -7.52 7.47
C ASN A 69 3.01 -7.57 6.94
N ARG A 70 3.76 -8.59 7.38
CA ARG A 70 5.15 -8.81 6.96
C ARG A 70 5.24 -10.11 6.19
N PHE A 71 5.79 -10.06 4.99
CA PHE A 71 5.83 -11.21 4.11
C PHE A 71 6.97 -11.11 3.10
N THR A 72 7.25 -12.21 2.42
CA THR A 72 8.28 -12.27 1.38
C THR A 72 7.62 -12.60 0.05
N VAL A 73 7.96 -11.84 -0.98
CA VAL A 73 7.51 -12.08 -2.36
C VAL A 73 8.70 -11.95 -3.29
N ASP A 74 8.92 -12.99 -4.11
CA ASP A 74 9.96 -13.00 -5.14
C ASP A 74 11.32 -12.55 -4.60
N GLY A 75 11.69 -13.03 -3.42
CA GLY A 75 12.97 -12.74 -2.77
C GLY A 75 13.04 -11.42 -2.00
N ALA A 76 11.99 -10.62 -2.00
CA ALA A 76 11.95 -9.35 -1.28
C ALA A 76 11.10 -9.45 -0.01
N GLU A 77 11.62 -8.98 1.11
CA GLU A 77 10.87 -8.88 2.35
C GLU A 77 10.14 -7.54 2.40
N VAL A 78 8.84 -7.60 2.65
CA VAL A 78 7.93 -6.46 2.61
C VAL A 78 7.21 -6.34 3.95
N LEU A 79 7.04 -5.10 4.41
CA LEU A 79 6.25 -4.78 5.60
C LEU A 79 5.26 -3.69 5.25
N ILE A 80 3.97 -3.95 5.55
CA ILE A 80 2.90 -2.96 5.35
C ILE A 80 2.31 -2.60 6.70
N LYS A 81 2.19 -1.30 6.98
CA LYS A 81 1.45 -0.77 8.12
C LYS A 81 0.83 0.56 7.73
N HIS A 82 -0.47 0.72 7.99
CA HIS A 82 -1.19 1.90 7.55
C HIS A 82 -0.59 3.20 8.09
N ILE A 83 -0.42 3.32 9.40
CA ILE A 83 0.21 4.49 10.03
C ILE A 83 1.67 4.16 10.28
N GLY A 84 2.54 4.55 9.36
CA GLY A 84 3.96 4.20 9.41
C GLY A 84 4.93 5.38 9.41
N GLY A 85 4.45 6.57 9.07
CA GLY A 85 5.34 7.71 8.89
C GLY A 85 6.13 7.62 7.60
N TYR A 86 7.37 8.11 7.62
CA TYR A 86 8.23 8.18 6.44
C TYR A 86 9.70 8.24 6.88
N PRO A 87 10.66 8.05 5.96
CA PRO A 87 12.08 8.11 6.32
C PRO A 87 12.45 9.42 7.00
N GLY A 88 13.11 9.29 8.16
CA GLY A 88 13.45 10.40 9.03
C GLY A 88 12.40 10.70 10.09
N ASN A 89 11.19 10.19 9.95
CA ASN A 89 10.11 10.41 10.92
C ASN A 89 9.11 9.25 10.91
N TYR A 90 9.61 8.04 11.12
CA TYR A 90 8.74 6.88 11.23
C TYR A 90 7.84 6.97 12.44
N ASP A 91 6.62 6.44 12.32
CA ASP A 91 5.68 6.43 13.43
C ASP A 91 6.26 5.65 14.61
N PRO A 92 6.12 6.16 15.85
CA PRO A 92 6.66 5.47 17.04
C PRO A 92 6.20 4.01 17.19
N SER A 93 5.00 3.67 16.71
CA SER A 93 4.45 2.31 16.81
C SER A 93 5.21 1.28 15.97
N ILE A 94 5.96 1.71 14.96
CA ILE A 94 6.68 0.79 14.06
C ILE A 94 8.19 1.05 14.02
N ARG A 95 8.63 2.21 14.50
CA ARG A 95 10.04 2.62 14.42
C ARG A 95 11.00 1.59 14.96
N GLY A 96 10.72 1.04 16.15
CA GLY A 96 11.58 0.05 16.78
C GLY A 96 11.74 -1.22 15.94
N SER A 97 10.66 -1.72 15.37
CA SER A 97 10.70 -2.90 14.49
C SER A 97 11.51 -2.65 13.23
N LEU A 98 11.38 -1.46 12.64
CA LEU A 98 12.14 -1.09 11.44
C LEU A 98 13.64 -1.00 11.72
N LEU A 99 14.03 -0.49 12.90
CA LEU A 99 15.43 -0.38 13.28
C LEU A 99 16.07 -1.74 13.58
N VAL A 100 15.31 -2.63 14.23
CA VAL A 100 15.81 -3.96 14.62
C VAL A 100 15.94 -4.88 13.41
N LYS A 101 14.92 -4.90 12.56
CA LYS A 101 14.89 -5.76 11.37
C LYS A 101 14.21 -5.03 10.21
N PRO A 102 14.94 -4.18 9.50
CA PRO A 102 14.35 -3.46 8.38
C PRO A 102 13.97 -4.42 7.26
N PRO A 103 12.76 -4.28 6.68
CA PRO A 103 12.42 -4.97 5.46
C PRO A 103 13.13 -4.33 4.27
N GLN A 104 13.10 -4.95 3.11
CA GLN A 104 13.61 -4.33 1.90
C GLN A 104 12.63 -3.26 1.37
N LEU A 105 11.33 -3.44 1.64
CA LEU A 105 10.28 -2.49 1.26
C LEU A 105 9.34 -2.27 2.45
N PHE A 106 9.18 -1.00 2.83
CA PHE A 106 8.20 -0.58 3.83
C PHE A 106 7.12 0.28 3.19
N ILE A 107 5.86 -0.17 3.31
CA ILE A 107 4.71 0.50 2.72
C ILE A 107 3.81 1.06 3.82
N SER A 108 3.40 2.31 3.67
CA SER A 108 2.41 2.93 4.54
C SER A 108 1.39 3.73 3.73
N GLY A 109 0.34 4.18 4.39
CA GLY A 109 -0.69 5.06 3.83
C GLY A 109 -0.96 6.21 4.78
N HIS A 110 -2.22 6.47 5.08
CA HIS A 110 -2.72 7.40 6.09
C HIS A 110 -2.55 8.90 5.75
N SER A 111 -1.36 9.33 5.35
CA SER A 111 -1.11 10.75 5.05
C SER A 111 -1.79 11.22 3.76
N HIS A 112 -2.19 10.29 2.89
CA HIS A 112 -2.68 10.56 1.54
C HIS A 112 -1.64 11.22 0.63
N ILE A 113 -0.38 11.26 1.06
CA ILE A 113 0.70 11.88 0.31
C ILE A 113 1.53 10.81 -0.39
N LEU A 114 1.53 10.84 -1.71
CA LEU A 114 2.38 9.97 -2.51
C LEU A 114 3.84 10.22 -2.15
N LYS A 115 4.57 9.16 -1.82
CA LYS A 115 5.99 9.24 -1.50
C LYS A 115 6.69 7.95 -1.91
N VAL A 116 7.79 8.09 -2.65
CA VAL A 116 8.70 7.00 -2.97
C VAL A 116 10.09 7.47 -2.58
N LYS A 117 10.67 6.84 -1.57
CA LYS A 117 11.96 7.29 -1.03
C LYS A 117 12.79 6.11 -0.53
N TYR A 118 14.07 6.11 -0.89
CA TYR A 118 15.01 5.13 -0.39
C TYR A 118 15.68 5.66 0.90
N ASP A 119 15.59 4.88 1.97
CA ASP A 119 16.23 5.17 3.24
C ASP A 119 17.60 4.51 3.26
N LYS A 120 18.63 5.31 3.07
CA LYS A 120 20.03 4.84 3.00
C LYS A 120 20.49 4.24 4.33
N THR A 121 20.01 4.77 5.44
CA THR A 121 20.40 4.29 6.78
C THR A 121 19.96 2.86 7.02
N LEU A 122 18.75 2.52 6.60
CA LEU A 122 18.17 1.20 6.78
C LEU A 122 18.29 0.29 5.55
N ASP A 123 18.80 0.82 4.42
CA ASP A 123 18.80 0.12 3.13
C ASP A 123 17.39 -0.41 2.81
N MET A 124 16.44 0.49 2.84
CA MET A 124 15.02 0.16 2.74
C MET A 124 14.29 1.14 1.83
N LEU A 125 13.57 0.61 0.85
CA LEU A 125 12.67 1.43 0.03
C LEU A 125 11.39 1.70 0.81
N HIS A 126 10.93 2.95 0.82
CA HIS A 126 9.64 3.34 1.40
C HIS A 126 8.71 3.82 0.31
N ILE A 127 7.47 3.30 0.31
CA ILE A 127 6.42 3.73 -0.61
C ILE A 127 5.15 4.05 0.18
N ASN A 128 4.59 5.23 -0.07
CA ASN A 128 3.22 5.55 0.24
C ASN A 128 2.53 5.82 -1.10
N PRO A 129 1.53 5.02 -1.50
CA PRO A 129 0.94 5.17 -2.83
C PRO A 129 0.02 6.39 -2.96
N GLY A 130 -0.14 7.18 -1.91
CA GLY A 130 -1.13 8.23 -1.87
C GLY A 130 -2.53 7.66 -1.68
N ALA A 131 -3.55 8.49 -1.77
CA ALA A 131 -4.93 8.04 -1.61
C ALA A 131 -5.55 7.71 -2.97
N ALA A 132 -6.13 6.52 -3.07
CA ALA A 132 -6.87 6.10 -4.26
C ALA A 132 -8.32 6.57 -4.23
N GLY A 133 -8.85 6.88 -3.06
CA GLY A 133 -10.22 7.37 -2.87
C GLY A 133 -10.35 8.89 -2.91
N ILE A 134 -11.53 9.36 -2.51
CA ILE A 134 -11.89 10.78 -2.60
C ILE A 134 -11.91 11.51 -1.26
N SER A 135 -11.78 10.79 -0.15
CA SER A 135 -11.77 11.37 1.20
C SER A 135 -10.41 11.91 1.57
N GLY A 136 -10.35 13.15 2.09
CA GLY A 136 -9.14 13.76 2.60
C GLY A 136 -8.75 15.03 1.88
N PHE A 137 -7.54 15.54 2.14
CA PHE A 137 -7.07 16.81 1.62
C PHE A 137 -6.23 16.70 0.33
N HIS A 138 -5.95 15.48 -0.13
CA HIS A 138 -5.21 15.27 -1.37
C HIS A 138 -6.01 15.82 -2.57
N LYS A 139 -5.31 16.32 -3.57
CA LYS A 139 -5.92 16.85 -4.79
C LYS A 139 -6.03 15.82 -5.89
N VAL A 140 -5.05 14.95 -6.00
CA VAL A 140 -4.95 13.95 -7.05
C VAL A 140 -5.00 12.55 -6.43
N ARG A 141 -5.79 11.68 -7.00
CA ARG A 141 -5.90 10.27 -6.62
C ARG A 141 -4.83 9.47 -7.33
N THR A 142 -4.14 8.60 -6.59
CA THR A 142 -3.00 7.86 -7.17
C THR A 142 -3.04 6.37 -6.86
N LEU A 143 -2.45 5.60 -7.78
CA LEU A 143 -2.09 4.20 -7.62
C LEU A 143 -0.61 4.06 -7.92
N VAL A 144 0.00 2.95 -7.48
CA VAL A 144 1.38 2.62 -7.81
C VAL A 144 1.44 1.20 -8.36
N ARG A 145 2.26 0.99 -9.39
CA ARG A 145 2.61 -0.35 -9.90
C ARG A 145 4.11 -0.50 -9.89
N PHE A 146 4.57 -1.70 -9.60
CA PHE A 146 5.99 -2.05 -9.70
C PHE A 146 6.16 -3.56 -9.83
N CYS A 147 7.38 -3.97 -10.14
CA CYS A 147 7.74 -5.37 -10.23
C CYS A 147 8.76 -5.72 -9.16
N ILE A 148 8.70 -6.96 -8.67
CA ILE A 148 9.72 -7.54 -7.82
C ILE A 148 10.33 -8.70 -8.61
N ASP A 149 11.64 -8.71 -8.72
CA ASP A 149 12.37 -9.75 -9.44
C ASP A 149 13.61 -10.15 -8.65
N ASN A 150 13.55 -11.33 -8.02
CA ASN A 150 14.64 -11.87 -7.23
C ASN A 150 15.21 -10.85 -6.21
N GLY A 151 14.30 -10.20 -5.48
CA GLY A 151 14.64 -9.23 -4.44
C GLY A 151 14.86 -7.80 -4.94
N GLU A 152 14.81 -7.57 -6.24
CA GLU A 152 14.97 -6.23 -6.82
C GLU A 152 13.63 -5.62 -7.19
N PHE A 153 13.50 -4.31 -6.96
CA PHE A 153 12.31 -3.55 -7.33
C PHE A 153 12.56 -2.85 -8.67
N LYS A 154 11.63 -3.03 -9.61
CA LYS A 154 11.77 -2.56 -10.99
C LYS A 154 10.47 -1.92 -11.48
N ASP A 155 10.61 -1.07 -12.49
CA ASP A 155 9.48 -0.56 -13.29
C ASP A 155 8.41 0.12 -12.44
N LEU A 156 8.82 0.90 -11.46
CA LEU A 156 7.89 1.63 -10.62
C LEU A 156 7.19 2.72 -11.43
N GLU A 157 5.86 2.70 -11.40
CA GLU A 157 5.02 3.66 -12.08
C GLU A 157 4.02 4.26 -11.10
N VAL A 158 3.84 5.57 -11.16
CA VAL A 158 2.76 6.27 -10.47
C VAL A 158 1.65 6.55 -11.47
N ILE A 159 0.43 6.17 -11.11
CA ILE A 159 -0.76 6.40 -11.94
C ILE A 159 -1.62 7.45 -11.28
N GLU A 160 -1.83 8.56 -11.97
CA GLU A 160 -2.79 9.57 -11.54
C GLU A 160 -4.15 9.22 -12.14
N LEU A 161 -5.14 8.98 -11.27
CA LEU A 161 -6.47 8.57 -11.73
C LEU A 161 -7.27 9.77 -12.21
N ALA A 162 -7.45 10.73 -11.34
CA ALA A 162 -8.21 11.96 -11.62
C ALA A 162 -8.16 12.85 -10.38
N ASP A 163 -8.58 14.10 -10.56
CA ASP A 163 -8.90 14.95 -9.43
C ASP A 163 -10.14 14.38 -8.72
N LYS A 164 -10.33 14.75 -7.46
CA LYS A 164 -11.46 14.24 -6.67
C LYS A 164 -12.82 14.75 -7.15
N LEU A 165 -12.83 15.81 -7.91
CA LEU A 165 -14.06 16.41 -8.45
C LEU A 165 -14.01 16.49 -9.96
#